data_6167bd39f46bb2c6ed64886d7b9a9e35
#
_entry.id   6167bd39f46bb2c6ed64886d7b9a9e35
#
_cell.length_a   1.000
_cell.length_b   1.000
_cell.length_c   1.000
_cell.angle_alpha   90.00
_cell.angle_beta   90.00
_cell.angle_gamma   90.00
#
_symmetry.space_group_name_H-M   'P 1'
#
loop_
_entity.id
_entity.type
_entity.pdbx_description
1 polymer ?
#
loop_
_entity_poly.entity_id
_entity_poly.type
_entity_poly.pdbx_seq_one_letter_code
_entity_poly.pdbx_strand_id
1 'polypeptide(L)'
;KSIFLIALFTSFVTAENFNVKMVNTDAYGQVMVFDPPFVKANLGDTVTFLPTDMLHNSQSVPGLIPSSANSWNGAMNEKITVELNAEGIYVYQCTPHIALGMIGIIQVGSPTNIDDVKNSISSLESMIVMNKERVQQYLSEVN
;
A
#
# COMPACT_ATOMS: atom_id res chain seq x y z
N LYS A 1 23.89 43.95 -24.70
CA LYS A 1 23.97 42.85 -23.70
C LYS A 1 22.55 42.49 -23.33
N SER A 2 22.05 41.36 -23.85
CA SER A 2 20.70 40.85 -23.52
C SER A 2 20.79 40.00 -22.25
N ILE A 3 20.05 40.40 -21.22
CA ILE A 3 19.90 39.61 -19.98
C ILE A 3 18.76 38.66 -20.21
N PHE A 4 19.10 37.36 -20.24
CA PHE A 4 18.10 36.27 -20.30
C PHE A 4 17.63 35.99 -18.87
N LEU A 5 16.39 36.38 -18.56
CA LEU A 5 15.76 36.05 -17.27
C LEU A 5 15.24 34.66 -17.31
N ILE A 6 15.93 33.73 -16.65
CA ILE A 6 15.43 32.34 -16.49
C ILE A 6 14.38 32.37 -15.37
N ALA A 7 13.11 32.25 -15.74
CA ALA A 7 12.04 32.06 -14.77
C ALA A 7 12.11 30.62 -14.25
N LEU A 8 12.46 30.44 -12.98
CA LEU A 8 12.43 29.17 -12.28
C LEU A 8 10.98 28.88 -11.89
N PHE A 9 10.31 27.99 -12.65
CA PHE A 9 9.01 27.47 -12.28
C PHE A 9 9.18 26.44 -11.17
N THR A 10 8.92 26.81 -9.92
CA THR A 10 8.80 25.87 -8.81
C THR A 10 7.40 25.26 -8.88
N SER A 11 7.32 24.02 -9.34
CA SER A 11 6.08 23.22 -9.22
C SER A 11 5.89 22.82 -7.76
N PHE A 12 4.87 23.35 -7.10
CA PHE A 12 4.43 22.84 -5.81
C PHE A 12 3.70 21.51 -6.05
N VAL A 13 4.32 20.40 -5.67
CA VAL A 13 3.65 19.11 -5.56
C VAL A 13 2.90 19.14 -4.23
N THR A 14 1.57 19.16 -4.29
CA THR A 14 0.72 19.01 -3.11
C THR A 14 0.59 17.54 -2.76
N ALA A 15 0.67 17.21 -1.45
CA ALA A 15 0.42 15.85 -0.97
C ALA A 15 -1.03 15.42 -1.31
N GLU A 16 -1.16 14.20 -1.84
CA GLU A 16 -2.43 13.60 -2.20
C GLU A 16 -2.86 12.58 -1.13
N ASN A 17 -4.18 12.37 -0.98
CA ASN A 17 -4.71 11.31 -0.13
C ASN A 17 -5.42 10.26 -0.98
N PHE A 18 -4.99 9.02 -0.86
CA PHE A 18 -5.61 7.85 -1.50
C PHE A 18 -6.54 7.16 -0.51
N ASN A 19 -7.77 6.87 -0.94
CA ASN A 19 -8.71 6.10 -0.14
C ASN A 19 -8.69 4.63 -0.57
N VAL A 20 -8.51 3.74 0.39
CA VAL A 20 -8.55 2.29 0.20
C VAL A 20 -9.68 1.74 1.07
N LYS A 21 -10.69 1.17 0.44
CA LYS A 21 -11.82 0.55 1.14
C LYS A 21 -11.43 -0.85 1.63
N MET A 22 -11.91 -1.23 2.78
CA MET A 22 -11.83 -2.58 3.31
C MET A 22 -13.21 -3.23 3.16
N VAL A 23 -13.32 -4.22 2.24
CA VAL A 23 -14.61 -4.77 1.82
C VAL A 23 -14.64 -6.29 1.85
N ASN A 24 -15.83 -6.81 2.17
CA ASN A 24 -16.11 -8.25 2.05
C ASN A 24 -16.13 -8.70 0.59
N THR A 25 -16.65 -7.84 -0.30
CA THR A 25 -16.72 -8.12 -1.73
C THR A 25 -16.61 -6.81 -2.50
N ASP A 26 -15.76 -6.77 -3.52
CA ASP A 26 -15.63 -5.63 -4.43
C ASP A 26 -16.66 -5.67 -5.57
N ALA A 27 -16.62 -4.66 -6.44
CA ALA A 27 -17.51 -4.54 -7.59
C ALA A 27 -17.31 -5.66 -8.65
N TYR A 28 -16.17 -6.37 -8.60
CA TYR A 28 -15.83 -7.46 -9.52
C TYR A 28 -16.11 -8.84 -8.93
N GLY A 29 -16.68 -8.92 -7.72
CA GLY A 29 -17.00 -10.17 -7.03
C GLY A 29 -15.82 -10.82 -6.31
N GLN A 30 -14.70 -10.11 -6.15
CA GLN A 30 -13.58 -10.58 -5.36
C GLN A 30 -13.89 -10.44 -3.87
N VAL A 31 -13.64 -11.49 -3.09
CA VAL A 31 -13.96 -11.52 -1.68
C VAL A 31 -12.75 -11.19 -0.81
N MET A 32 -13.01 -10.54 0.34
CA MET A 32 -12.00 -10.14 1.32
C MET A 32 -10.86 -9.39 0.67
N VAL A 33 -11.09 -8.14 0.28
CA VAL A 33 -10.14 -7.32 -0.47
C VAL A 33 -10.04 -5.91 0.07
N PHE A 34 -8.87 -5.30 -0.14
CA PHE A 34 -8.68 -3.86 -0.17
C PHE A 34 -9.03 -3.35 -1.58
N ASP A 35 -9.75 -2.24 -1.66
CA ASP A 35 -10.19 -1.67 -2.94
C ASP A 35 -9.83 -0.18 -3.03
N PRO A 36 -8.86 0.20 -3.88
CA PRO A 36 -8.02 -0.66 -4.73
C PRO A 36 -6.96 -1.43 -3.94
N PRO A 37 -6.50 -2.61 -4.42
CA PRO A 37 -5.48 -3.41 -3.73
C PRO A 37 -4.04 -2.94 -4.00
N PHE A 38 -3.84 -2.13 -5.05
CA PHE A 38 -2.57 -1.52 -5.41
C PHE A 38 -2.73 -0.01 -5.49
N VAL A 39 -1.81 0.72 -4.85
CA VAL A 39 -1.75 2.19 -4.89
C VAL A 39 -0.36 2.61 -5.32
N LYS A 40 -0.29 3.52 -6.29
CA LYS A 40 0.96 4.21 -6.66
C LYS A 40 0.89 5.64 -6.17
N ALA A 41 1.82 6.01 -5.29
CA ALA A 41 1.84 7.28 -4.59
C ALA A 41 3.23 7.93 -4.66
N ASN A 42 3.31 9.17 -4.21
CA ASN A 42 4.55 9.91 -4.07
C ASN A 42 4.93 10.06 -2.59
N LEU A 43 6.20 10.34 -2.34
CA LEU A 43 6.68 10.64 -0.99
C LEU A 43 5.91 11.82 -0.39
N GLY A 44 5.40 11.65 0.82
CA GLY A 44 4.60 12.64 1.54
C GLY A 44 3.10 12.54 1.31
N ASP A 45 2.65 11.70 0.38
CA ASP A 45 1.23 11.39 0.23
C ASP A 45 0.70 10.59 1.44
N THR A 46 -0.60 10.47 1.54
CA THR A 46 -1.27 9.68 2.58
C THR A 46 -2.18 8.62 1.97
N VAL A 47 -2.37 7.52 2.70
CA VAL A 47 -3.38 6.52 2.39
C VAL A 47 -4.33 6.40 3.57
N THR A 48 -5.63 6.53 3.29
CA THR A 48 -6.68 6.36 4.29
C THR A 48 -7.40 5.03 4.03
N PHE A 49 -7.31 4.12 4.99
CA PHE A 49 -8.04 2.86 4.97
C PHE A 49 -9.41 3.05 5.60
N LEU A 50 -10.46 2.75 4.84
CA LEU A 50 -11.85 2.96 5.20
C LEU A 50 -12.54 1.64 5.54
N PRO A 51 -13.05 1.44 6.76
CA PRO A 51 -13.80 0.23 7.13
C PRO A 51 -15.21 0.29 6.51
N THR A 52 -15.28 0.00 5.21
CA THR A 52 -16.55 0.01 4.46
C THR A 52 -17.44 -1.15 4.90
N ASP A 53 -16.87 -2.33 5.10
CA ASP A 53 -17.50 -3.45 5.76
C ASP A 53 -16.84 -3.73 7.12
N MET A 54 -17.53 -4.49 7.98
CA MET A 54 -17.08 -4.79 9.33
C MET A 54 -16.05 -5.93 9.36
N LEU A 55 -15.32 -6.04 10.48
CA LEU A 55 -14.32 -7.08 10.77
C LEU A 55 -13.04 -6.97 9.91
N HIS A 56 -12.68 -5.77 9.53
CA HIS A 56 -11.44 -5.47 8.83
C HIS A 56 -10.56 -4.49 9.60
N ASN A 57 -9.26 -4.60 9.36
CA ASN A 57 -8.24 -3.62 9.73
C ASN A 57 -7.18 -3.52 8.64
N SER A 58 -6.28 -2.56 8.76
CA SER A 58 -5.07 -2.48 7.95
C SER A 58 -3.85 -2.48 8.85
N GLN A 59 -2.89 -3.35 8.56
CA GLN A 59 -1.61 -3.44 9.22
C GLN A 59 -0.49 -3.58 8.20
N SER A 60 0.58 -2.78 8.34
CA SER A 60 1.81 -3.00 7.57
C SER A 60 2.46 -4.33 7.97
N VAL A 61 2.95 -5.08 6.98
CA VAL A 61 3.61 -6.36 7.27
C VAL A 61 5.05 -6.11 7.69
N PRO A 62 5.47 -6.55 8.90
CA PRO A 62 6.83 -6.37 9.37
C PRO A 62 7.87 -6.96 8.39
N GLY A 63 8.90 -6.18 8.07
CA GLY A 63 9.94 -6.58 7.12
C GLY A 63 9.57 -6.47 5.65
N LEU A 64 8.33 -6.09 5.31
CA LEU A 64 7.85 -5.89 3.94
C LEU A 64 7.45 -4.44 3.66
N ILE A 65 8.07 -3.51 4.37
CA ILE A 65 8.01 -2.06 4.12
C ILE A 65 9.44 -1.52 4.09
N PRO A 66 9.69 -0.32 3.53
CA PRO A 66 11.03 0.28 3.58
C PRO A 66 11.54 0.40 5.02
N SER A 67 12.82 0.16 5.25
CA SER A 67 13.40 0.13 6.61
C SER A 67 13.26 1.45 7.39
N SER A 68 13.18 2.57 6.69
CA SER A 68 12.96 3.89 7.26
C SER A 68 11.49 4.32 7.32
N ALA A 69 10.59 3.47 6.84
CA ALA A 69 9.16 3.78 6.83
C ALA A 69 8.51 3.62 8.21
N ASN A 70 7.50 4.43 8.47
CA ASN A 70 6.64 4.26 9.61
C ASN A 70 5.73 3.04 9.39
N SER A 71 5.74 2.11 10.35
CA SER A 71 4.78 1.00 10.39
C SER A 71 3.44 1.46 10.96
N TRP A 72 2.37 0.71 10.65
CA TRP A 72 1.05 0.96 11.24
C TRP A 72 0.36 -0.34 11.63
N ASN A 73 -0.53 -0.23 12.59
CA ASN A 73 -1.41 -1.31 13.03
C ASN A 73 -2.77 -0.72 13.39
N GLY A 74 -3.65 -0.65 12.40
CA GLY A 74 -5.00 -0.11 12.56
C GLY A 74 -5.87 -1.02 13.44
N ALA A 75 -6.71 -0.39 14.26
CA ALA A 75 -7.68 -1.12 15.08
C ALA A 75 -8.81 -1.69 14.19
N MET A 76 -9.46 -2.75 14.71
CA MET A 76 -10.56 -3.40 14.01
C MET A 76 -11.73 -2.44 13.81
N ASN A 77 -12.26 -2.38 12.58
CA ASN A 77 -13.39 -1.51 12.21
C ASN A 77 -13.12 0.00 12.33
N GLU A 78 -11.87 0.40 12.41
CA GLU A 78 -11.51 1.80 12.51
C GLU A 78 -10.80 2.30 11.25
N LYS A 79 -11.11 3.55 10.91
CA LYS A 79 -10.40 4.27 9.86
C LYS A 79 -8.99 4.60 10.36
N ILE A 80 -7.99 4.36 9.52
CA ILE A 80 -6.62 4.79 9.77
C ILE A 80 -6.08 5.53 8.54
N THR A 81 -5.40 6.66 8.78
CA THR A 81 -4.64 7.38 7.75
C THR A 81 -3.16 7.26 8.05
N VAL A 82 -2.39 6.83 7.05
CA VAL A 82 -0.95 6.64 7.14
C VAL A 82 -0.23 7.61 6.21
N GLU A 83 0.84 8.22 6.68
CA GLU A 83 1.72 9.06 5.89
C GLU A 83 2.83 8.21 5.28
N LEU A 84 3.07 8.41 4.00
CA LEU A 84 4.10 7.68 3.24
C LEU A 84 5.42 8.44 3.31
N ASN A 85 6.22 8.14 4.32
CA ASN A 85 7.43 8.87 4.69
C ASN A 85 8.73 8.33 4.09
N ALA A 86 8.67 7.26 3.30
CA ALA A 86 9.83 6.67 2.63
C ALA A 86 9.43 6.12 1.25
N GLU A 87 10.33 6.24 0.27
CA GLU A 87 10.17 5.59 -1.02
C GLU A 87 10.35 4.07 -0.92
N GLY A 88 9.61 3.35 -1.74
CA GLY A 88 9.69 1.89 -1.83
C GLY A 88 8.32 1.22 -1.82
N ILE A 89 8.34 -0.08 -1.57
CA ILE A 89 7.17 -0.95 -1.55
C ILE A 89 6.74 -1.19 -0.12
N TYR A 90 5.45 -1.00 0.14
CA TYR A 90 4.79 -1.31 1.41
C TYR A 90 3.78 -2.42 1.16
N VAL A 91 3.95 -3.56 1.81
CA VAL A 91 2.96 -4.63 1.83
C VAL A 91 2.16 -4.52 3.13
N TYR A 92 0.84 -4.61 3.02
CA TYR A 92 -0.06 -4.55 4.16
C TYR A 92 -1.12 -5.65 4.08
N GLN A 93 -1.74 -5.91 5.21
CA GLN A 93 -2.67 -7.03 5.38
C GLN A 93 -3.87 -6.64 6.24
N CYS A 94 -4.97 -7.39 6.10
CA CYS A 94 -6.03 -7.46 7.08
C CYS A 94 -5.74 -8.65 8.01
N THR A 95 -5.52 -8.40 9.31
CA THR A 95 -5.04 -9.45 10.21
C THR A 95 -5.99 -10.64 10.36
N PRO A 96 -7.33 -10.49 10.47
CA PRO A 96 -8.23 -11.63 10.55
C PRO A 96 -8.42 -12.38 9.21
N HIS A 97 -8.07 -11.76 8.08
CA HIS A 97 -8.36 -12.34 6.75
C HIS A 97 -7.10 -12.62 5.92
N ILE A 98 -5.92 -12.67 6.54
CA ILE A 98 -4.68 -13.00 5.82
C ILE A 98 -4.77 -14.39 5.15
N ALA A 99 -5.37 -15.38 5.81
CA ALA A 99 -5.56 -16.71 5.24
C ALA A 99 -6.42 -16.71 3.97
N LEU A 100 -7.26 -15.68 3.80
CA LEU A 100 -8.10 -15.48 2.62
C LEU A 100 -7.44 -14.61 1.55
N GLY A 101 -6.18 -14.21 1.75
CA GLY A 101 -5.43 -13.38 0.82
C GLY A 101 -5.84 -11.90 0.83
N MET A 102 -6.36 -11.39 1.95
CA MET A 102 -6.66 -9.96 2.08
C MET A 102 -5.41 -9.16 2.38
N ILE A 103 -4.71 -8.82 1.31
CA ILE A 103 -3.46 -8.04 1.28
C ILE A 103 -3.57 -6.90 0.30
N GLY A 104 -2.66 -5.93 0.40
CA GLY A 104 -2.48 -4.89 -0.60
C GLY A 104 -1.05 -4.40 -0.64
N ILE A 105 -0.74 -3.61 -1.67
CA ILE A 105 0.58 -3.05 -1.92
C ILE A 105 0.46 -1.55 -2.21
N ILE A 106 1.37 -0.77 -1.62
CA ILE A 106 1.59 0.61 -2.00
C ILE A 106 3.00 0.72 -2.56
N GLN A 107 3.15 1.31 -3.74
CA GLN A 107 4.43 1.77 -4.27
C GLN A 107 4.54 3.27 -4.06
N VAL A 108 5.57 3.70 -3.34
CA VAL A 108 5.90 5.12 -3.14
C VAL A 108 7.13 5.46 -3.96
N GLY A 109 6.96 6.28 -4.99
CA GLY A 109 8.05 6.63 -5.90
C GLY A 109 8.76 5.40 -6.47
N SER A 110 10.09 5.37 -6.38
CA SER A 110 10.91 4.24 -6.86
C SER A 110 10.81 3.03 -5.91
N PRO A 111 10.73 1.78 -6.44
CA PRO A 111 10.60 0.57 -5.63
C PRO A 111 11.95 0.13 -5.04
N THR A 112 12.55 0.96 -4.20
CA THR A 112 13.94 0.84 -3.70
C THR A 112 14.23 -0.44 -2.93
N ASN A 113 13.21 -1.04 -2.29
CA ASN A 113 13.31 -2.25 -1.49
C ASN A 113 12.68 -3.49 -2.17
N ILE A 114 12.48 -3.47 -3.48
CA ILE A 114 11.77 -4.56 -4.19
C ILE A 114 12.48 -5.92 -4.03
N ASP A 115 13.80 -5.94 -4.01
CA ASP A 115 14.57 -7.17 -3.83
C ASP A 115 14.40 -7.72 -2.42
N ASP A 116 14.41 -6.88 -1.38
CA ASP A 116 14.15 -7.28 0.00
C ASP A 116 12.74 -7.84 0.16
N VAL A 117 11.74 -7.19 -0.46
CA VAL A 117 10.36 -7.68 -0.47
C VAL A 117 10.28 -9.05 -1.14
N LYS A 118 10.86 -9.24 -2.33
CA LYS A 118 10.86 -10.53 -3.05
C LYS A 118 11.54 -11.64 -2.26
N ASN A 119 12.62 -11.31 -1.55
CA ASN A 119 13.36 -12.30 -0.72
C ASN A 119 12.60 -12.70 0.55
N SER A 120 11.73 -11.83 1.06
CA SER A 120 11.05 -12.01 2.35
C SER A 120 9.56 -12.36 2.23
N ILE A 121 8.95 -12.20 1.04
CA ILE A 121 7.51 -12.34 0.83
C ILE A 121 6.99 -13.77 1.09
N SER A 122 7.85 -14.78 0.99
CA SER A 122 7.45 -16.19 1.17
C SER A 122 6.86 -16.47 2.56
N SER A 123 7.28 -15.73 3.59
CA SER A 123 6.73 -15.85 4.94
C SER A 123 5.28 -15.39 4.98
N LEU A 124 4.92 -14.33 4.27
CA LEU A 124 3.54 -13.89 4.13
C LEU A 124 2.72 -14.88 3.28
N GLU A 125 3.27 -15.32 2.13
CA GLU A 125 2.61 -16.28 1.25
C GLU A 125 2.28 -17.59 1.96
N SER A 126 3.10 -18.03 2.91
CA SER A 126 2.87 -19.24 3.68
C SER A 126 1.62 -19.17 4.59
N MET A 127 1.18 -17.98 4.96
CA MET A 127 -0.03 -17.76 5.77
C MET A 127 -1.30 -17.72 4.93
N ILE A 128 -1.17 -17.55 3.61
CA ILE A 128 -2.31 -17.44 2.70
C ILE A 128 -2.75 -18.84 2.25
N VAL A 129 -4.01 -19.15 2.46
CA VAL A 129 -4.61 -20.43 2.06
C VAL A 129 -5.40 -20.28 0.76
N MET A 130 -6.16 -19.19 0.64
CA MET A 130 -7.00 -18.88 -0.53
C MET A 130 -6.50 -17.63 -1.23
N ASN A 131 -6.68 -17.56 -2.56
CA ASN A 131 -6.28 -16.42 -3.40
C ASN A 131 -4.75 -16.11 -3.31
N LYS A 132 -3.94 -17.15 -3.29
CA LYS A 132 -2.47 -17.05 -3.18
C LYS A 132 -1.84 -16.25 -4.33
N GLU A 133 -2.47 -16.26 -5.49
CA GLU A 133 -2.04 -15.54 -6.69
C GLU A 133 -2.00 -14.02 -6.51
N ARG A 134 -2.77 -13.46 -5.57
CA ARG A 134 -2.87 -12.01 -5.34
C ARG A 134 -1.52 -11.38 -5.02
N VAL A 135 -0.66 -12.06 -4.26
CA VAL A 135 0.66 -11.55 -3.91
C VAL A 135 1.46 -11.24 -5.18
N GLN A 136 1.59 -12.23 -6.05
CA GLN A 136 2.36 -12.08 -7.29
C GLN A 136 1.65 -11.18 -8.30
N GLN A 137 0.33 -11.22 -8.35
CA GLN A 137 -0.48 -10.33 -9.19
C GLN A 137 -0.22 -8.87 -8.84
N TYR A 138 -0.30 -8.49 -7.56
CA TYR A 138 -0.10 -7.10 -7.13
C TYR A 138 1.38 -6.68 -7.22
N LEU A 139 2.33 -7.59 -6.95
CA LEU A 139 3.75 -7.30 -7.18
C LEU A 139 4.09 -7.07 -8.65
N SER A 140 3.34 -7.66 -9.58
CA SER A 140 3.53 -7.45 -11.02
C SER A 140 3.17 -6.04 -11.50
N GLU A 141 2.41 -5.28 -10.70
CA GLU A 141 2.06 -3.88 -10.99
C GLU A 141 3.17 -2.89 -10.63
N VAL A 142 4.18 -3.34 -9.85
CA VAL A 142 5.34 -2.53 -9.47
C VAL A 142 6.21 -2.21 -10.69
N ASN A 143 6.52 -0.91 -10.90
CA ASN A 143 7.29 -0.44 -12.06
C ASN A 143 8.17 0.79 -11.75
#